data_0af3dc404537f4ea12e0379d0ed6a559
#
_entry.id   0af3dc404537f4ea12e0379d0ed6a559
#
_cell.length_a   1.000
_cell.length_b   1.000
_cell.length_c   1.000
_cell.angle_alpha   90.00
_cell.angle_beta   90.00
_cell.angle_gamma   90.00
#
_symmetry.space_group_name_H-M   'P 1'
#
loop_
_entity.id
_entity.type
_entity.pdbx_description
1 polymer ?
#
loop_
_entity_poly.entity_id
_entity_poly.type
_entity_poly.pdbx_seq_one_letter_code
_entity_poly.pdbx_strand_id
1 'polypeptide(L)'
;MQTKAEKKEISPETMRAIYEEVKTPFKAGMALAPEPGEMLDSPVVFRHGDAWFMVFIRFDGKGYETHLATSSDLRSWTRLGCIFRRGEKGQWDQAQSDAWPALVDTRWDGPNTLNPFDGRYWMMYLGGAKDGYETDPLSTGVAWADAPSDLRRWTRYAGNPVLQSSDADARDFERATIYRHFTVEDPARSCGGRFVNFYNAADAVSHREAIGMAVSDDMLHWRRVGDGPVIENGDPLKHSISGDPMIRRIREVWVMFYFGHQWKGSIGAFDTFACSRDLMHWTKWEGEPLVQPSEPYDACYAHKPWVLKHDGIVYHWYCAVSRNADGREIRGIALATSKDM
;
A
#
# COMPACT_ATOMS: atom_id res chain seq x y z
N MET A 1 2.29 27.00 28.14
CA MET A 1 3.31 26.27 27.36
C MET A 1 2.68 24.94 27.00
N GLN A 2 2.33 24.74 25.73
CA GLN A 2 1.90 23.43 25.26
C GLN A 2 3.06 22.42 25.41
N THR A 3 2.76 21.24 25.90
CA THR A 3 3.76 20.18 26.07
C THR A 3 4.35 19.78 24.72
N LYS A 4 5.56 19.20 24.70
CA LYS A 4 6.26 18.80 23.47
C LYS A 4 5.46 17.76 22.66
N ALA A 5 4.54 17.02 23.30
CA ALA A 5 3.60 16.07 22.69
C ALA A 5 2.44 16.79 21.99
N GLU A 6 1.86 17.83 22.59
CA GLU A 6 0.76 18.61 21.99
C GLU A 6 1.15 19.34 20.70
N LYS A 7 2.47 19.67 20.51
CA LYS A 7 2.97 20.29 19.27
C LYS A 7 3.07 19.34 18.08
N LYS A 8 2.94 18.03 18.28
CA LYS A 8 3.09 17.01 17.23
C LYS A 8 1.74 16.53 16.71
N GLU A 9 0.68 16.68 17.48
CA GLU A 9 -0.67 16.33 17.09
C GLU A 9 -1.23 17.30 16.03
N ILE A 10 -1.96 16.77 15.07
CA ILE A 10 -2.61 17.54 14.01
C ILE A 10 -3.96 18.04 14.53
N SER A 11 -4.23 19.34 14.36
CA SER A 11 -5.50 19.91 14.86
C SER A 11 -6.72 19.35 14.13
N PRO A 12 -7.88 19.28 14.80
CA PRO A 12 -9.14 18.81 14.18
C PRO A 12 -9.51 19.60 12.91
N GLU A 13 -9.22 20.91 12.86
CA GLU A 13 -9.47 21.76 11.69
C GLU A 13 -8.59 21.33 10.51
N THR A 14 -7.31 21.03 10.77
CA THR A 14 -6.38 20.52 9.74
C THR A 14 -6.84 19.14 9.26
N MET A 15 -7.21 18.23 10.18
CA MET A 15 -7.73 16.92 9.81
C MET A 15 -8.97 17.02 8.94
N ARG A 16 -9.91 17.91 9.29
CA ARG A 16 -11.11 18.16 8.48
C ARG A 16 -10.76 18.75 7.11
N ALA A 17 -9.84 19.70 7.05
CA ALA A 17 -9.40 20.31 5.79
C ALA A 17 -8.73 19.28 4.86
N ILE A 18 -7.99 18.32 5.41
CA ILE A 18 -7.43 17.20 4.64
C ILE A 18 -8.55 16.26 4.17
N TYR A 19 -9.50 15.89 5.03
CA TYR A 19 -10.65 15.07 4.62
C TYR A 19 -11.40 15.68 3.42
N GLU A 20 -11.74 16.98 3.50
CA GLU A 20 -12.43 17.68 2.40
C GLU A 20 -11.61 17.72 1.10
N GLU A 21 -10.28 17.78 1.21
CA GLU A 21 -9.37 17.76 0.06
C GLU A 21 -9.28 16.39 -0.61
N VAL A 22 -9.33 15.29 0.19
CA VAL A 22 -9.03 13.94 -0.31
C VAL A 22 -10.25 13.04 -0.49
N LYS A 23 -11.43 13.43 -0.03
CA LYS A 23 -12.65 12.61 -0.12
C LYS A 23 -13.05 12.33 -1.56
N THR A 24 -13.51 11.12 -1.82
CA THR A 24 -13.91 10.62 -3.13
C THR A 24 -15.30 10.00 -3.08
N PRO A 25 -16.36 10.81 -2.97
CA PRO A 25 -17.72 10.33 -2.74
C PRO A 25 -18.37 9.66 -3.96
N PHE A 26 -17.78 9.78 -5.14
CA PHE A 26 -18.35 9.25 -6.38
C PHE A 26 -17.66 7.95 -6.79
N LYS A 27 -18.32 6.81 -6.62
CA LYS A 27 -17.84 5.52 -7.09
C LYS A 27 -18.08 5.36 -8.58
N ALA A 28 -17.00 5.25 -9.35
CA ALA A 28 -17.03 5.14 -10.82
C ALA A 28 -17.15 3.69 -11.32
N GLY A 29 -17.16 2.70 -10.41
CA GLY A 29 -17.22 1.28 -10.75
C GLY A 29 -15.84 0.61 -10.87
N MET A 30 -15.83 -0.57 -11.53
CA MET A 30 -14.62 -1.36 -11.70
C MET A 30 -13.72 -0.74 -12.79
N ALA A 31 -12.52 -0.30 -12.38
CA ALA A 31 -11.48 0.16 -13.30
C ALA A 31 -10.76 -1.02 -13.97
N LEU A 32 -10.57 -2.13 -13.23
CA LEU A 32 -9.98 -3.36 -13.75
C LEU A 32 -10.68 -4.57 -13.13
N ALA A 33 -11.50 -5.25 -13.93
CA ALA A 33 -12.23 -6.44 -13.51
C ALA A 33 -11.35 -7.70 -13.58
N PRO A 34 -11.52 -8.69 -12.67
CA PRO A 34 -10.86 -9.97 -12.77
C PRO A 34 -11.39 -10.80 -13.95
N GLU A 35 -10.52 -11.62 -14.53
CA GLU A 35 -10.93 -12.69 -15.43
C GLU A 35 -11.37 -13.94 -14.64
N PRO A 36 -12.06 -14.92 -15.29
CA PRO A 36 -12.45 -16.14 -14.61
C PRO A 36 -11.25 -16.87 -13.99
N GLY A 37 -11.33 -17.16 -12.69
CA GLY A 37 -10.31 -17.91 -11.97
C GLY A 37 -9.15 -17.07 -11.43
N GLU A 38 -9.19 -15.74 -11.55
CA GLU A 38 -8.21 -14.85 -10.95
C GLU A 38 -8.83 -13.91 -9.93
N MET A 39 -7.98 -13.33 -9.07
CA MET A 39 -8.31 -12.20 -8.22
C MET A 39 -7.25 -11.11 -8.42
N LEU A 40 -7.68 -9.85 -8.45
CA LEU A 40 -6.82 -8.68 -8.58
C LEU A 40 -6.80 -7.91 -7.28
N ASP A 41 -5.63 -7.38 -6.93
CA ASP A 41 -5.46 -6.67 -5.66
C ASP A 41 -4.38 -5.58 -5.74
N SER A 42 -4.30 -4.73 -4.72
CA SER A 42 -3.18 -3.83 -4.42
C SER A 42 -2.73 -2.92 -5.57
N PRO A 43 -3.59 -2.03 -6.08
CA PRO A 43 -3.23 -1.13 -7.18
C PRO A 43 -2.14 -0.13 -6.77
N VAL A 44 -1.25 0.20 -7.71
CA VAL A 44 -0.27 1.29 -7.62
C VAL A 44 -0.26 2.04 -8.94
N VAL A 45 -0.71 3.28 -8.94
CA VAL A 45 -0.81 4.10 -10.16
C VAL A 45 0.26 5.18 -10.17
N PHE A 46 0.97 5.31 -11.29
CA PHE A 46 2.00 6.30 -11.51
C PHE A 46 2.09 6.69 -12.98
N ARG A 47 2.75 7.82 -13.25
CA ARG A 47 3.00 8.30 -14.61
C ARG A 47 4.42 7.95 -15.04
N HIS A 48 4.56 7.48 -16.27
CA HIS A 48 5.86 7.27 -16.90
C HIS A 48 5.79 7.73 -18.36
N GLY A 49 6.62 8.73 -18.73
CA GLY A 49 6.45 9.46 -19.99
C GLY A 49 5.08 10.14 -20.05
N ASP A 50 4.38 9.94 -21.16
CA ASP A 50 3.05 10.53 -21.39
C ASP A 50 1.89 9.58 -21.00
N ALA A 51 2.20 8.39 -20.51
CA ALA A 51 1.19 7.39 -20.17
C ALA A 51 1.08 7.16 -18.66
N TRP A 52 -0.11 6.75 -18.24
CA TRP A 52 -0.37 6.23 -16.91
C TRP A 52 -0.20 4.73 -16.88
N PHE A 53 0.38 4.25 -15.79
CA PHE A 53 0.57 2.83 -15.53
C PHE A 53 -0.04 2.45 -14.19
N MET A 54 -0.58 1.24 -14.14
CA MET A 54 -1.03 0.60 -12.91
C MET A 54 -0.27 -0.72 -12.75
N VAL A 55 0.48 -0.84 -11.67
CA VAL A 55 0.96 -2.12 -11.18
C VAL A 55 -0.11 -2.69 -10.25
N PHE A 56 -0.37 -3.96 -10.35
CA PHE A 56 -1.35 -4.66 -9.52
C PHE A 56 -0.96 -6.14 -9.34
N ILE A 57 -1.49 -6.76 -8.30
CA ILE A 57 -1.32 -8.18 -8.05
C ILE A 57 -2.36 -8.96 -8.82
N ARG A 58 -1.95 -10.10 -9.34
CA ARG A 58 -2.82 -11.16 -9.83
C ARG A 58 -2.58 -12.44 -9.02
N PHE A 59 -3.63 -12.94 -8.39
CA PHE A 59 -3.66 -14.27 -7.79
C PHE A 59 -4.31 -15.24 -8.80
N ASP A 60 -3.63 -16.35 -9.07
CA ASP A 60 -4.03 -17.36 -10.09
C ASP A 60 -4.51 -18.69 -9.48
N GLY A 61 -4.83 -18.69 -8.18
CA GLY A 61 -5.19 -19.90 -7.43
C GLY A 61 -4.00 -20.61 -6.77
N LYS A 62 -2.77 -20.20 -7.09
CA LYS A 62 -1.53 -20.70 -6.45
C LYS A 62 -0.86 -19.64 -5.60
N GLY A 63 -0.65 -18.45 -6.16
CA GLY A 63 0.05 -17.39 -5.49
C GLY A 63 0.06 -16.11 -6.32
N TYR A 64 0.81 -15.12 -5.86
CA TYR A 64 0.85 -13.80 -6.47
C TYR A 64 1.91 -13.69 -7.57
N GLU A 65 1.54 -12.99 -8.63
CA GLU A 65 2.44 -12.39 -9.60
C GLU A 65 2.06 -10.93 -9.81
N THR A 66 3.04 -10.10 -10.13
CA THR A 66 2.80 -8.67 -10.36
C THR A 66 2.57 -8.39 -11.84
N HIS A 67 1.50 -7.70 -12.14
CA HIS A 67 1.06 -7.36 -13.49
C HIS A 67 1.07 -5.85 -13.71
N LEU A 68 1.04 -5.45 -14.98
CA LEU A 68 1.03 -4.06 -15.43
C LEU A 68 -0.18 -3.82 -16.32
N ALA A 69 -0.77 -2.65 -16.17
CA ALA A 69 -1.75 -2.09 -17.12
C ALA A 69 -1.39 -0.65 -17.46
N THR A 70 -1.92 -0.12 -18.55
CA THR A 70 -1.74 1.27 -19.00
C THR A 70 -3.06 1.95 -19.25
N SER A 71 -3.08 3.26 -19.10
CA SER A 71 -4.24 4.13 -19.32
C SER A 71 -3.82 5.48 -19.90
N SER A 72 -4.70 6.09 -20.65
CA SER A 72 -4.58 7.50 -21.09
C SER A 72 -5.51 8.44 -20.31
N ASP A 73 -6.49 7.91 -19.57
CA ASP A 73 -7.57 8.68 -18.94
C ASP A 73 -7.76 8.39 -17.43
N LEU A 74 -6.91 7.52 -16.83
CA LEU A 74 -6.99 7.08 -15.44
C LEU A 74 -8.25 6.27 -15.07
N ARG A 75 -9.10 5.97 -16.04
CA ARG A 75 -10.39 5.27 -15.86
C ARG A 75 -10.41 3.91 -16.54
N SER A 76 -10.00 3.89 -17.79
CA SER A 76 -9.98 2.69 -18.66
C SER A 76 -8.57 2.14 -18.73
N TRP A 77 -8.40 0.88 -18.39
CA TRP A 77 -7.09 0.24 -18.29
C TRP A 77 -6.93 -0.92 -19.25
N THR A 78 -5.81 -0.93 -19.97
CA THR A 78 -5.41 -2.04 -20.85
C THR A 78 -4.30 -2.84 -20.18
N ARG A 79 -4.53 -4.15 -19.98
CA ARG A 79 -3.55 -5.06 -19.39
C ARG A 79 -2.36 -5.26 -20.34
N LEU A 80 -1.14 -5.17 -19.79
CA LEU A 80 0.11 -5.39 -20.49
C LEU A 80 0.78 -6.73 -20.11
N GLY A 81 0.25 -7.43 -19.10
CA GLY A 81 0.72 -8.73 -18.65
C GLY A 81 1.65 -8.69 -17.44
N CYS A 82 2.24 -9.84 -17.13
CA CYS A 82 3.10 -10.03 -15.96
C CYS A 82 4.45 -9.33 -16.15
N ILE A 83 4.88 -8.58 -15.12
CA ILE A 83 6.17 -7.88 -15.08
C ILE A 83 7.11 -8.41 -14.00
N PHE A 84 6.59 -9.09 -12.98
CA PHE A 84 7.40 -9.67 -11.93
C PHE A 84 6.79 -11.02 -11.51
N ARG A 85 7.44 -12.08 -11.93
CA ARG A 85 7.01 -13.46 -11.70
C ARG A 85 7.46 -13.95 -10.33
N ARG A 86 6.83 -15.00 -9.85
CA ARG A 86 7.31 -15.79 -8.71
C ARG A 86 8.76 -16.25 -8.91
N GLY A 87 9.48 -16.40 -7.80
CA GLY A 87 10.84 -16.94 -7.80
C GLY A 87 10.90 -18.39 -8.29
N GLU A 88 12.10 -18.87 -8.53
CA GLU A 88 12.31 -20.27 -8.92
C GLU A 88 12.01 -21.23 -7.76
N LYS A 89 11.74 -22.49 -8.11
CA LYS A 89 11.48 -23.53 -7.10
C LYS A 89 12.65 -23.65 -6.11
N GLY A 90 12.33 -23.62 -4.83
CA GLY A 90 13.29 -23.66 -3.73
C GLY A 90 13.75 -22.26 -3.26
N GLN A 91 13.34 -21.19 -3.93
CA GLN A 91 13.57 -19.82 -3.48
C GLN A 91 12.50 -19.42 -2.44
N TRP A 92 12.84 -18.45 -1.62
CA TRP A 92 11.97 -17.94 -0.56
C TRP A 92 10.69 -17.26 -1.08
N ASP A 93 10.70 -16.79 -2.33
CA ASP A 93 9.61 -16.11 -3.04
C ASP A 93 8.99 -16.96 -4.17
N GLN A 94 9.14 -18.30 -4.09
CA GLN A 94 8.70 -19.22 -5.14
C GLN A 94 7.18 -19.25 -5.36
N ALA A 95 6.38 -18.85 -4.38
CA ALA A 95 4.92 -18.89 -4.45
C ALA A 95 4.27 -17.50 -4.48
N GLN A 96 4.90 -16.50 -3.87
CA GLN A 96 4.37 -15.15 -3.72
C GLN A 96 5.37 -14.12 -4.25
N SER A 97 4.96 -13.24 -5.15
CA SER A 97 5.73 -12.11 -5.67
C SER A 97 4.80 -10.93 -5.96
N ASP A 98 4.35 -10.29 -4.89
CA ASP A 98 3.60 -9.04 -4.94
C ASP A 98 4.59 -7.87 -4.88
N ALA A 99 4.74 -7.16 -5.99
CA ALA A 99 5.72 -6.10 -6.13
C ALA A 99 5.09 -4.77 -6.55
N TRP A 100 5.72 -3.68 -6.12
CA TRP A 100 5.29 -2.32 -6.45
C TRP A 100 6.48 -1.38 -6.53
N PRO A 101 6.43 -0.34 -7.39
CA PRO A 101 7.44 0.71 -7.43
C PRO A 101 7.59 1.39 -6.06
N ALA A 102 8.85 1.56 -5.61
CA ALA A 102 9.11 2.10 -4.30
C ALA A 102 9.03 3.63 -4.27
N LEU A 103 9.83 4.32 -5.04
CA LEU A 103 10.00 5.78 -4.93
C LEU A 103 9.05 6.53 -5.88
N VAL A 104 7.74 6.46 -5.61
CA VAL A 104 6.74 7.27 -6.32
C VAL A 104 6.74 8.69 -5.76
N ASP A 105 6.60 9.70 -6.63
CA ASP A 105 6.48 11.09 -6.21
C ASP A 105 5.32 11.26 -5.20
N THR A 106 5.65 11.75 -4.02
CA THR A 106 4.68 11.88 -2.91
C THR A 106 3.95 13.22 -2.88
N ARG A 107 4.32 14.19 -3.72
CA ARG A 107 3.67 15.52 -3.74
C ARG A 107 2.24 15.39 -4.24
N TRP A 108 1.29 16.05 -3.54
CA TRP A 108 -0.13 15.96 -3.86
C TRP A 108 -0.47 16.50 -5.26
N ASP A 109 0.10 17.65 -5.61
CA ASP A 109 -0.05 18.26 -6.93
C ASP A 109 1.18 17.97 -7.83
N GLY A 110 1.90 16.87 -7.56
CA GLY A 110 3.10 16.48 -8.29
C GLY A 110 2.79 15.68 -9.55
N PRO A 111 3.82 15.37 -10.35
CA PRO A 111 3.67 14.63 -11.61
C PRO A 111 3.31 13.15 -11.43
N ASN A 112 3.31 12.62 -10.20
CA ASN A 112 3.07 11.21 -9.89
C ASN A 112 4.04 10.24 -10.59
N THR A 113 5.27 10.66 -10.86
CA THR A 113 6.30 9.87 -11.53
C THR A 113 7.07 8.97 -10.57
N LEU A 114 7.78 7.99 -11.13
CA LEU A 114 8.79 7.24 -10.40
C LEU A 114 10.07 8.07 -10.30
N ASN A 115 10.67 8.10 -9.11
CA ASN A 115 11.93 8.78 -8.86
C ASN A 115 13.07 7.75 -8.85
N PRO A 116 14.13 7.94 -9.65
CA PRO A 116 15.30 7.08 -9.57
C PRO A 116 16.15 7.42 -8.34
N PHE A 117 16.83 6.42 -7.83
CA PHE A 117 17.91 6.57 -6.86
C PHE A 117 19.11 5.75 -7.30
N ASP A 118 20.30 6.35 -7.25
CA ASP A 118 21.56 5.74 -7.72
C ASP A 118 21.46 5.18 -9.15
N GLY A 119 20.84 5.98 -10.06
CA GLY A 119 20.65 5.60 -11.45
C GLY A 119 19.64 4.46 -11.69
N ARG A 120 18.93 4.00 -10.69
CA ARG A 120 18.01 2.87 -10.73
C ARG A 120 16.60 3.25 -10.33
N TYR A 121 15.62 2.54 -10.89
CA TYR A 121 14.24 2.52 -10.43
C TYR A 121 14.05 1.33 -9.50
N TRP A 122 13.47 1.55 -8.34
CA TRP A 122 13.38 0.58 -7.26
C TRP A 122 11.98 0.02 -7.14
N MET A 123 11.93 -1.24 -6.77
CA MET A 123 10.72 -1.98 -6.47
C MET A 123 10.91 -2.69 -5.14
N MET A 124 9.94 -2.59 -4.27
CA MET A 124 9.84 -3.46 -3.11
C MET A 124 8.81 -4.53 -3.41
N TYR A 125 8.99 -5.73 -2.87
CA TYR A 125 8.05 -6.80 -3.07
C TYR A 125 7.90 -7.69 -1.84
N LEU A 126 6.73 -8.24 -1.74
CA LEU A 126 6.35 -9.26 -0.80
C LEU A 126 6.64 -10.61 -1.44
N GLY A 127 7.35 -11.49 -0.74
CA GLY A 127 7.64 -12.83 -1.18
C GLY A 127 7.26 -13.86 -0.13
N GLY A 128 6.93 -15.08 -0.60
CA GLY A 128 6.62 -16.21 0.24
C GLY A 128 6.82 -17.54 -0.48
N ALA A 129 7.14 -18.58 0.29
CA ALA A 129 7.46 -19.90 -0.26
C ALA A 129 6.25 -20.84 -0.34
N LYS A 130 5.11 -20.48 0.26
CA LYS A 130 3.92 -21.33 0.34
C LYS A 130 2.84 -20.89 -0.65
N ASP A 131 2.22 -21.86 -1.29
CA ASP A 131 1.04 -21.63 -2.14
C ASP A 131 -0.15 -21.15 -1.31
N GLY A 132 -1.02 -20.39 -1.93
CA GLY A 132 -2.26 -19.86 -1.34
C GLY A 132 -2.31 -18.35 -1.37
N TYR A 133 -3.45 -17.80 -0.95
CA TYR A 133 -3.65 -16.37 -0.83
C TYR A 133 -3.02 -15.85 0.46
N GLU A 134 -2.05 -14.93 0.36
CA GLU A 134 -1.34 -14.33 1.51
C GLU A 134 -0.87 -15.33 2.58
N THR A 135 -0.27 -16.48 2.14
CA THR A 135 0.08 -17.56 3.06
C THR A 135 1.38 -17.27 3.81
N ASP A 136 1.29 -17.16 5.11
CA ASP A 136 2.40 -16.85 6.03
C ASP A 136 3.49 -17.93 6.13
N PRO A 137 4.73 -17.53 6.46
CA PRO A 137 5.22 -16.17 6.60
C PRO A 137 5.53 -15.54 5.25
N LEU A 138 5.26 -14.24 5.12
CA LEU A 138 5.69 -13.41 4.01
C LEU A 138 6.85 -12.51 4.47
N SER A 139 7.72 -12.14 3.54
CA SER A 139 8.89 -11.34 3.80
C SER A 139 9.10 -10.29 2.70
N THR A 140 9.92 -9.29 2.98
CA THR A 140 10.19 -8.19 2.05
C THR A 140 11.44 -8.44 1.23
N GLY A 141 11.33 -8.30 -0.08
CA GLY A 141 12.45 -8.25 -1.00
C GLY A 141 12.56 -6.91 -1.72
N VAL A 142 13.69 -6.71 -2.36
CA VAL A 142 14.01 -5.53 -3.18
C VAL A 142 14.44 -5.96 -4.56
N ALA A 143 14.01 -5.21 -5.57
CA ALA A 143 14.44 -5.35 -6.96
C ALA A 143 14.63 -3.97 -7.59
N TRP A 144 15.37 -3.91 -8.70
CA TRP A 144 15.57 -2.66 -9.45
C TRP A 144 15.56 -2.87 -10.94
N ALA A 145 15.37 -1.77 -11.67
CA ALA A 145 15.57 -1.68 -13.12
C ALA A 145 16.54 -0.53 -13.42
N ASP A 146 17.49 -0.77 -14.31
CA ASP A 146 18.52 0.22 -14.67
C ASP A 146 18.02 1.27 -15.68
N ALA A 147 16.89 0.99 -16.36
CA ALA A 147 16.29 1.93 -17.31
C ALA A 147 14.77 1.97 -17.20
N PRO A 148 14.17 3.18 -17.25
CA PRO A 148 12.73 3.33 -17.15
C PRO A 148 11.97 2.88 -18.40
N SER A 149 12.65 2.69 -19.53
CA SER A 149 12.03 2.31 -20.80
C SER A 149 11.45 0.89 -20.81
N ASP A 150 11.85 0.05 -19.88
CA ASP A 150 11.34 -1.33 -19.77
C ASP A 150 10.92 -1.69 -18.35
N LEU A 151 9.70 -1.31 -17.99
CA LEU A 151 9.06 -1.67 -16.70
C LEU A 151 8.83 -3.19 -16.54
N ARG A 152 9.30 -4.01 -17.44
CA ARG A 152 9.15 -5.47 -17.42
C ARG A 152 10.39 -6.21 -16.99
N ARG A 153 11.54 -5.53 -16.86
CA ARG A 153 12.83 -6.14 -16.52
C ARG A 153 13.34 -5.65 -15.19
N TRP A 154 13.15 -6.48 -14.18
CA TRP A 154 13.55 -6.21 -12.82
C TRP A 154 14.58 -7.22 -12.34
N THR A 155 15.63 -6.73 -11.74
CA THR A 155 16.71 -7.54 -11.14
C THR A 155 16.46 -7.66 -9.65
N ARG A 156 16.27 -8.87 -9.14
CA ARG A 156 16.18 -9.15 -7.70
C ARG A 156 17.52 -8.93 -7.01
N TYR A 157 17.50 -8.33 -5.84
CA TYR A 157 18.68 -8.24 -4.99
C TYR A 157 19.08 -9.64 -4.50
N ALA A 158 20.36 -10.00 -4.66
CA ALA A 158 20.86 -11.33 -4.25
C ALA A 158 20.82 -11.55 -2.72
N GLY A 159 20.81 -10.48 -1.93
CA GLY A 159 20.71 -10.53 -0.48
C GLY A 159 19.27 -10.54 0.08
N ASN A 160 18.27 -10.72 -0.77
CA ASN A 160 16.89 -10.87 -0.31
C ASN A 160 16.64 -12.14 0.52
N PRO A 161 15.67 -12.14 1.45
CA PRO A 161 14.82 -11.02 1.84
C PRO A 161 15.55 -10.00 2.74
N VAL A 162 15.10 -8.73 2.73
CA VAL A 162 15.73 -7.61 3.47
C VAL A 162 15.02 -7.27 4.78
N LEU A 163 13.78 -7.72 4.97
CA LEU A 163 13.04 -7.67 6.23
C LEU A 163 12.18 -8.93 6.38
N GLN A 164 12.25 -9.56 7.55
CA GLN A 164 11.54 -10.80 7.86
C GLN A 164 10.96 -10.76 9.27
N SER A 165 9.87 -11.49 9.50
CA SER A 165 9.30 -11.69 10.84
C SER A 165 10.22 -12.46 11.78
N SER A 166 11.16 -13.22 11.24
CA SER A 166 12.17 -14.01 11.97
C SER A 166 13.46 -13.27 12.32
N ASP A 167 13.62 -12.01 11.88
CA ASP A 167 14.80 -11.23 12.21
C ASP A 167 14.94 -11.04 13.72
N ALA A 168 16.17 -10.94 14.21
CA ALA A 168 16.45 -10.79 15.64
C ALA A 168 15.85 -9.51 16.23
N ASP A 169 15.78 -8.43 15.43
CA ASP A 169 15.20 -7.14 15.80
C ASP A 169 13.71 -6.99 15.44
N ALA A 170 13.05 -8.07 14.96
CA ALA A 170 11.61 -8.05 14.69
C ALA A 170 10.83 -7.85 16.00
N ARG A 171 9.83 -6.96 15.95
CA ARG A 171 9.02 -6.58 17.12
C ARG A 171 7.81 -7.50 17.25
N ASP A 172 7.18 -7.52 18.41
CA ASP A 172 6.08 -8.46 18.69
C ASP A 172 4.93 -8.39 17.69
N PHE A 173 4.57 -7.17 17.23
CA PHE A 173 3.48 -6.97 16.27
C PHE A 173 3.78 -7.45 14.83
N GLU A 174 5.00 -7.91 14.53
CA GLU A 174 5.43 -8.35 13.19
C GLU A 174 5.95 -9.80 13.16
N ARG A 175 5.77 -10.55 14.23
CA ARG A 175 6.32 -11.90 14.40
C ARG A 175 5.64 -12.99 13.56
N ALA A 176 4.43 -12.77 13.02
CA ALA A 176 3.82 -13.72 12.10
C ALA A 176 4.30 -13.51 10.67
N THR A 177 4.19 -12.29 10.16
CA THR A 177 4.39 -11.98 8.76
C THR A 177 4.54 -10.48 8.53
N ILE A 178 5.16 -10.09 7.42
CA ILE A 178 5.27 -8.71 6.95
C ILE A 178 4.55 -8.62 5.61
N TYR A 179 3.66 -7.65 5.49
CA TYR A 179 2.87 -7.39 4.29
C TYR A 179 3.38 -6.16 3.52
N ARG A 180 2.47 -5.47 2.85
CA ARG A 180 2.76 -4.40 1.90
C ARG A 180 3.48 -3.20 2.53
N HIS A 181 4.29 -2.55 1.70
CA HIS A 181 5.16 -1.43 2.05
C HIS A 181 4.84 -0.17 1.25
N PHE A 182 5.22 0.98 1.81
CA PHE A 182 5.35 2.24 1.08
C PHE A 182 6.62 2.96 1.52
N THR A 183 7.46 3.34 0.56
CA THR A 183 8.73 4.01 0.84
C THR A 183 8.67 5.50 0.49
N VAL A 184 9.04 6.35 1.44
CA VAL A 184 9.20 7.80 1.28
C VAL A 184 10.68 8.13 1.26
N GLU A 185 11.14 8.97 0.34
CA GLU A 185 12.45 9.57 0.42
C GLU A 185 12.41 10.78 1.38
N ASP A 186 13.25 10.76 2.40
CA ASP A 186 13.47 11.85 3.37
C ASP A 186 14.92 12.32 3.31
N PRO A 187 15.26 13.26 2.40
CA PRO A 187 16.62 13.75 2.24
C PRO A 187 17.18 14.42 3.51
N ALA A 188 16.30 14.92 4.39
CA ALA A 188 16.67 15.52 5.66
C ALA A 188 17.04 14.48 6.72
N ARG A 189 16.77 13.19 6.49
CA ARG A 189 17.01 12.06 7.40
C ARG A 189 16.39 12.29 8.78
N SER A 190 15.23 12.91 8.82
CA SER A 190 14.55 13.30 10.08
C SER A 190 14.15 12.09 10.92
N CYS A 191 13.97 10.92 10.26
CA CYS A 191 13.68 9.64 10.90
C CYS A 191 14.93 8.75 11.08
N GLY A 192 16.12 9.24 10.77
CA GLY A 192 17.39 8.53 10.96
C GLY A 192 17.87 7.71 9.75
N GLY A 193 17.27 7.88 8.58
CA GLY A 193 17.69 7.32 7.30
C GLY A 193 17.13 8.14 6.15
N ARG A 194 17.75 8.04 4.96
CA ARG A 194 17.30 8.74 3.75
C ARG A 194 15.95 8.22 3.25
N PHE A 195 15.72 6.93 3.40
CA PHE A 195 14.47 6.28 3.02
C PHE A 195 13.73 5.83 4.25
N VAL A 196 12.43 6.13 4.29
CA VAL A 196 11.53 5.73 5.36
C VAL A 196 10.49 4.81 4.75
N ASN A 197 10.46 3.57 5.21
CA ASN A 197 9.53 2.54 4.76
C ASN A 197 8.47 2.30 5.82
N PHE A 198 7.22 2.39 5.44
CA PHE A 198 6.07 2.00 6.26
C PHE A 198 5.53 0.69 5.72
N TYR A 199 5.22 -0.25 6.61
CA TYR A 199 4.72 -1.58 6.24
C TYR A 199 3.72 -2.09 7.25
N ASN A 200 2.71 -2.82 6.80
CA ASN A 200 1.88 -3.53 7.74
C ASN A 200 2.46 -4.92 8.02
N ALA A 201 2.19 -5.41 9.23
CA ALA A 201 2.67 -6.69 9.71
C ALA A 201 1.69 -7.25 10.75
N ALA A 202 1.69 -8.57 10.93
CA ALA A 202 0.83 -9.25 11.87
C ALA A 202 1.59 -9.84 13.06
N ASP A 203 0.98 -9.79 14.25
CA ASP A 203 1.48 -10.48 15.43
C ASP A 203 1.19 -11.99 15.39
N ALA A 204 2.06 -12.79 16.04
CA ALA A 204 1.96 -14.23 16.01
C ALA A 204 0.89 -14.83 16.95
N VAL A 205 0.26 -14.02 17.79
CA VAL A 205 -0.68 -14.49 18.81
C VAL A 205 -2.13 -14.27 18.39
N SER A 206 -2.47 -13.03 18.02
CA SER A 206 -3.82 -12.63 17.65
C SER A 206 -4.00 -12.41 16.16
N HIS A 207 -2.91 -12.42 15.40
CA HIS A 207 -2.88 -12.09 13.98
C HIS A 207 -3.49 -10.71 13.67
N ARG A 208 -3.35 -9.79 14.62
CA ARG A 208 -3.75 -8.39 14.45
C ARG A 208 -2.69 -7.68 13.64
N GLU A 209 -3.14 -6.90 12.67
CA GLU A 209 -2.23 -6.16 11.80
C GLU A 209 -2.09 -4.70 12.21
N ALA A 210 -0.85 -4.21 12.16
CA ALA A 210 -0.48 -2.84 12.46
C ALA A 210 0.61 -2.34 11.50
N ILE A 211 0.77 -1.02 11.38
CA ILE A 211 1.77 -0.43 10.49
C ILE A 211 3.02 -0.08 11.28
N GLY A 212 4.14 -0.66 10.87
CA GLY A 212 5.47 -0.39 11.39
C GLY A 212 6.29 0.54 10.50
N MET A 213 7.52 0.84 10.96
CA MET A 213 8.46 1.71 10.26
C MET A 213 9.88 1.15 10.29
N ALA A 214 10.59 1.27 9.16
CA ALA A 214 12.01 1.02 9.03
C ALA A 214 12.67 2.12 8.18
N VAL A 215 13.99 2.29 8.33
CA VAL A 215 14.77 3.27 7.57
C VAL A 215 15.97 2.63 6.89
N SER A 216 16.38 3.23 5.77
CA SER A 216 17.56 2.84 5.01
C SER A 216 18.24 4.06 4.40
N ASP A 217 19.53 3.92 4.06
CA ASP A 217 20.28 4.92 3.31
C ASP A 217 20.53 4.49 1.85
N ASP A 218 20.29 3.22 1.53
CA ASP A 218 20.68 2.61 0.26
C ASP A 218 19.62 1.70 -0.37
N MET A 219 18.42 1.63 0.22
CA MET A 219 17.31 0.75 -0.20
C MET A 219 17.55 -0.76 0.02
N LEU A 220 18.74 -1.16 0.44
CA LEU A 220 19.13 -2.56 0.61
C LEU A 220 19.23 -2.98 2.07
N HIS A 221 19.72 -2.09 2.93
CA HIS A 221 19.92 -2.36 4.35
C HIS A 221 18.91 -1.55 5.17
N TRP A 222 17.95 -2.25 5.78
CA TRP A 222 16.85 -1.67 6.52
C TRP A 222 17.03 -1.88 8.02
N ARG A 223 16.73 -0.86 8.78
CA ARG A 223 16.74 -0.87 10.24
C ARG A 223 15.37 -0.43 10.77
N ARG A 224 14.77 -1.24 11.60
CA ARG A 224 13.49 -0.94 12.24
C ARG A 224 13.60 0.28 13.14
N VAL A 225 12.52 1.07 13.25
CA VAL A 225 12.47 2.29 14.04
C VAL A 225 11.31 2.23 15.02
N GLY A 226 11.58 2.60 16.28
CA GLY A 226 10.61 2.55 17.39
C GLY A 226 10.39 1.14 17.92
N ASP A 227 9.76 1.06 19.09
CA ASP A 227 9.54 -0.19 19.82
C ASP A 227 8.18 -0.86 19.46
N GLY A 228 7.32 -0.12 18.76
CA GLY A 228 5.98 -0.57 18.37
C GLY A 228 5.55 -0.02 17.03
N PRO A 229 4.29 -0.27 16.63
CA PRO A 229 3.73 0.25 15.39
C PRO A 229 3.51 1.77 15.46
N VAL A 230 3.53 2.44 14.29
CA VAL A 230 3.19 3.86 14.16
C VAL A 230 1.69 4.08 13.96
N ILE A 231 0.98 3.09 13.42
CA ILE A 231 -0.47 3.03 13.34
C ILE A 231 -0.92 1.65 13.82
N GLU A 232 -1.78 1.65 14.82
CA GLU A 232 -2.58 0.50 15.22
C GLU A 232 -3.99 0.95 15.53
N ASN A 233 -4.95 0.10 15.28
CA ASN A 233 -6.35 0.33 15.61
C ASN A 233 -6.96 -0.94 16.13
N GLY A 234 -7.98 -0.77 16.96
CA GLY A 234 -8.84 -1.84 17.13
C GLY A 234 -9.03 -2.43 18.47
N ASP A 235 -9.95 -3.34 18.43
CA ASP A 235 -10.29 -4.20 19.53
C ASP A 235 -9.22 -5.28 19.67
N PRO A 236 -8.52 -5.38 20.80
CA PRO A 236 -7.50 -6.42 21.02
C PRO A 236 -8.08 -7.83 21.00
N LEU A 237 -9.41 -7.98 21.09
CA LEU A 237 -10.11 -9.28 21.05
C LEU A 237 -10.47 -9.74 19.63
N LYS A 238 -10.17 -8.96 18.61
CA LYS A 238 -10.49 -9.26 17.22
C LYS A 238 -9.24 -9.19 16.35
N HIS A 239 -9.25 -9.89 15.21
CA HIS A 239 -8.27 -9.76 14.13
C HIS A 239 -8.46 -8.41 13.43
N SER A 240 -8.17 -7.31 14.13
CA SER A 240 -8.29 -5.98 13.55
C SER A 240 -7.09 -5.69 12.66
N ILE A 241 -7.34 -4.98 11.56
CA ILE A 241 -6.33 -4.65 10.56
C ILE A 241 -6.21 -3.15 10.43
N SER A 242 -4.94 -2.68 10.39
CA SER A 242 -4.54 -1.39 9.84
C SER A 242 -3.41 -1.69 8.87
N GLY A 243 -3.66 -1.56 7.57
CA GLY A 243 -2.74 -2.08 6.56
C GLY A 243 -2.65 -1.27 5.27
N ASP A 244 -1.77 -1.71 4.39
CA ASP A 244 -1.49 -1.16 3.07
C ASP A 244 -1.25 0.36 3.08
N PRO A 245 -0.22 0.84 3.79
CA PRO A 245 0.06 2.28 3.87
C PRO A 245 0.43 2.86 2.51
N MET A 246 -0.09 4.04 2.21
CA MET A 246 0.22 4.84 1.03
C MET A 246 0.34 6.31 1.44
N ILE A 247 1.41 7.02 1.07
CA ILE A 247 1.72 8.32 1.64
C ILE A 247 1.77 9.41 0.59
N ARG A 248 1.16 10.57 0.92
CA ARG A 248 1.26 11.81 0.15
C ARG A 248 1.66 12.98 1.04
N ARG A 249 2.33 13.95 0.44
CA ARG A 249 2.58 15.26 1.06
C ARG A 249 1.51 16.23 0.59
N ILE A 250 0.59 16.58 1.50
CA ILE A 250 -0.51 17.49 1.24
C ILE A 250 -0.32 18.74 2.10
N ARG A 251 -0.09 19.90 1.45
CA ARG A 251 0.27 21.13 2.18
C ARG A 251 1.47 20.88 3.10
N GLU A 252 1.33 21.19 4.38
CA GLU A 252 2.41 21.08 5.38
C GLU A 252 2.39 19.75 6.16
N VAL A 253 1.57 18.77 5.75
CA VAL A 253 1.45 17.50 6.45
C VAL A 253 1.69 16.30 5.54
N TRP A 254 2.21 15.24 6.10
CA TRP A 254 2.20 13.91 5.52
C TRP A 254 0.83 13.27 5.79
N VAL A 255 0.24 12.70 4.78
CA VAL A 255 -1.04 11.98 4.85
C VAL A 255 -0.78 10.53 4.49
N MET A 256 -1.02 9.63 5.42
CA MET A 256 -0.99 8.19 5.19
C MET A 256 -2.41 7.72 4.96
N PHE A 257 -2.71 7.27 3.76
CA PHE A 257 -3.91 6.50 3.46
C PHE A 257 -3.64 5.05 3.82
N TYR A 258 -4.61 4.39 4.42
CA TYR A 258 -4.51 2.99 4.81
C TYR A 258 -5.92 2.40 4.98
N PHE A 259 -6.03 1.08 5.03
CA PHE A 259 -7.31 0.47 5.28
C PHE A 259 -7.46 -0.01 6.71
N GLY A 260 -8.71 -0.04 7.17
CA GLY A 260 -9.10 -0.61 8.44
C GLY A 260 -10.09 -1.76 8.25
N HIS A 261 -10.01 -2.76 9.14
CA HIS A 261 -10.95 -3.86 9.20
C HIS A 261 -11.21 -4.28 10.65
N GLN A 262 -12.43 -4.69 10.96
CA GLN A 262 -12.86 -5.14 12.29
C GLN A 262 -12.61 -4.15 13.44
N TRP A 263 -12.81 -2.86 13.19
CA TRP A 263 -12.80 -1.83 14.20
C TRP A 263 -13.86 -0.76 13.93
N LYS A 264 -14.24 0.03 14.95
CA LYS A 264 -15.32 1.04 14.90
C LYS A 264 -16.68 0.51 14.44
N GLY A 265 -16.98 -0.79 14.66
CA GLY A 265 -18.24 -1.38 14.21
C GLY A 265 -18.36 -1.51 12.67
N SER A 266 -17.24 -1.47 11.96
CA SER A 266 -17.22 -1.54 10.50
C SER A 266 -17.85 -2.81 9.95
N ILE A 267 -18.61 -2.64 8.87
CA ILE A 267 -19.11 -3.74 8.04
C ILE A 267 -18.08 -3.92 6.91
N GLY A 268 -17.19 -4.90 7.06
CA GLY A 268 -16.10 -5.13 6.10
C GLY A 268 -14.90 -4.20 6.29
N ALA A 269 -14.00 -4.19 5.29
CA ALA A 269 -12.84 -3.33 5.26
C ALA A 269 -13.15 -2.02 4.52
N PHE A 270 -12.49 -0.94 4.95
CA PHE A 270 -12.70 0.42 4.45
C PHE A 270 -11.39 1.21 4.43
N ASP A 271 -11.31 2.24 3.59
CA ASP A 271 -10.15 3.13 3.50
C ASP A 271 -10.32 4.38 4.34
N THR A 272 -9.24 4.78 5.02
CA THR A 272 -9.15 5.95 5.90
C THR A 272 -7.77 6.59 5.80
N PHE A 273 -7.47 7.56 6.68
CA PHE A 273 -6.16 8.22 6.70
C PHE A 273 -5.72 8.66 8.09
N ALA A 274 -4.43 8.94 8.19
CA ALA A 274 -3.80 9.63 9.31
C ALA A 274 -2.88 10.73 8.80
N CYS A 275 -2.61 11.74 9.62
CA CYS A 275 -1.71 12.85 9.28
C CYS A 275 -0.53 12.95 10.24
N SER A 276 0.62 13.39 9.72
CA SER A 276 1.85 13.59 10.49
C SER A 276 2.61 14.82 10.01
N ARG A 277 3.38 15.46 10.91
CA ARG A 277 4.34 16.50 10.55
C ARG A 277 5.77 15.99 10.41
N ASP A 278 6.06 14.81 10.96
CA ASP A 278 7.42 14.30 11.13
C ASP A 278 7.61 12.83 10.72
N LEU A 279 6.60 12.21 10.07
CA LEU A 279 6.57 10.80 9.66
C LEU A 279 6.60 9.77 10.82
N MET A 280 6.77 10.23 12.06
CA MET A 280 6.88 9.36 13.24
C MET A 280 5.61 9.36 14.10
N HIS A 281 4.96 10.52 14.22
CA HIS A 281 3.79 10.71 15.07
C HIS A 281 2.56 10.98 14.18
N TRP A 282 1.59 10.08 14.25
CA TRP A 282 0.43 10.10 13.38
C TRP A 282 -0.86 10.37 14.16
N THR A 283 -1.62 11.37 13.73
CA THR A 283 -2.97 11.65 14.20
C THR A 283 -3.95 10.96 13.25
N LYS A 284 -4.73 10.02 13.76
CA LYS A 284 -5.70 9.25 12.96
C LYS A 284 -6.97 10.06 12.71
N TRP A 285 -7.56 9.89 11.53
CA TRP A 285 -8.88 10.42 11.23
C TRP A 285 -9.95 9.60 11.93
N GLU A 286 -10.79 10.27 12.73
CA GLU A 286 -11.85 9.65 13.52
C GLU A 286 -13.24 9.79 12.90
N GLY A 287 -13.36 10.48 11.76
CA GLY A 287 -14.61 10.69 11.03
C GLY A 287 -14.99 9.54 10.09
N GLU A 288 -15.82 9.86 9.10
CA GLU A 288 -16.27 8.90 8.09
C GLU A 288 -15.13 8.36 7.25
N PRO A 289 -15.17 7.08 6.84
CA PRO A 289 -14.21 6.51 5.88
C PRO A 289 -14.18 7.29 4.56
N LEU A 290 -13.04 7.24 3.87
CA LEU A 290 -12.91 7.80 2.51
C LEU A 290 -13.66 6.94 1.49
N VAL A 291 -13.52 5.62 1.62
CA VAL A 291 -14.22 4.61 0.82
C VAL A 291 -14.61 3.45 1.74
N GLN A 292 -15.83 2.94 1.59
CA GLN A 292 -16.35 1.78 2.33
C GLN A 292 -17.30 0.97 1.44
N PRO A 293 -17.62 -0.28 1.80
CA PRO A 293 -18.61 -1.08 1.08
C PRO A 293 -19.94 -0.37 0.91
N SER A 294 -20.43 -0.25 -0.32
CA SER A 294 -21.74 0.36 -0.63
C SER A 294 -22.35 -0.13 -1.94
N GLU A 295 -21.54 -0.77 -2.79
CA GLU A 295 -21.96 -1.24 -4.10
C GLU A 295 -21.95 -2.78 -4.19
N PRO A 296 -22.69 -3.39 -5.11
CA PRO A 296 -22.69 -4.85 -5.25
C PRO A 296 -21.31 -5.45 -5.50
N TYR A 297 -20.41 -4.72 -6.18
CA TYR A 297 -19.07 -5.21 -6.51
C TYR A 297 -18.06 -5.07 -5.35
N ASP A 298 -18.36 -4.27 -4.32
CA ASP A 298 -17.51 -4.10 -3.14
C ASP A 298 -18.24 -4.43 -1.83
N ALA A 299 -19.31 -5.20 -1.90
CA ALA A 299 -20.20 -5.46 -0.75
C ALA A 299 -19.52 -6.10 0.47
N CYS A 300 -18.34 -6.71 0.30
CA CYS A 300 -17.57 -7.28 1.39
C CYS A 300 -16.48 -6.34 1.88
N TYR A 301 -15.65 -5.84 0.97
CA TYR A 301 -14.50 -5.01 1.30
C TYR A 301 -14.29 -3.94 0.22
N ALA A 302 -13.95 -2.73 0.67
CA ALA A 302 -13.46 -1.62 -0.15
C ALA A 302 -12.18 -1.09 0.51
N HIS A 303 -11.00 -1.57 0.09
CA HIS A 303 -9.76 -1.45 0.86
C HIS A 303 -8.50 -1.43 0.00
N LYS A 304 -7.33 -1.22 0.63
CA LYS A 304 -6.01 -1.15 -0.02
C LYS A 304 -5.91 0.06 -0.96
N PRO A 305 -5.88 1.27 -0.39
CA PRO A 305 -6.02 2.53 -1.13
C PRO A 305 -4.81 2.85 -1.98
N TRP A 306 -5.05 3.42 -3.16
CA TRP A 306 -4.08 4.21 -3.90
C TRP A 306 -4.71 5.52 -4.33
N VAL A 307 -4.21 6.63 -3.79
CA VAL A 307 -4.84 7.95 -3.95
C VAL A 307 -3.88 8.92 -4.61
N LEU A 308 -4.33 9.60 -5.65
CA LEU A 308 -3.58 10.69 -6.29
C LEU A 308 -4.51 11.79 -6.77
N LYS A 309 -3.94 12.98 -7.01
CA LYS A 309 -4.63 14.09 -7.63
C LYS A 309 -4.05 14.38 -9.01
N HIS A 310 -4.91 14.56 -9.98
CA HIS A 310 -4.56 14.96 -11.35
C HIS A 310 -5.65 15.84 -11.95
N ASP A 311 -5.25 16.95 -12.56
CA ASP A 311 -6.15 17.93 -13.18
C ASP A 311 -7.32 18.38 -12.28
N GLY A 312 -7.02 18.57 -10.98
CA GLY A 312 -8.00 19.01 -9.98
C GLY A 312 -9.06 17.98 -9.62
N ILE A 313 -8.84 16.71 -9.94
CA ILE A 313 -9.66 15.56 -9.56
C ILE A 313 -8.82 14.64 -8.70
N VAL A 314 -9.40 14.17 -7.59
CA VAL A 314 -8.82 13.11 -6.78
C VAL A 314 -9.32 11.78 -7.29
N TYR A 315 -8.41 10.86 -7.53
CA TYR A 315 -8.64 9.48 -7.94
C TYR A 315 -8.23 8.56 -6.80
N HIS A 316 -9.10 7.65 -6.43
CA HIS A 316 -8.91 6.68 -5.37
C HIS A 316 -9.20 5.29 -5.91
N TRP A 317 -8.16 4.55 -6.31
CA TRP A 317 -8.28 3.14 -6.64
C TRP A 317 -8.19 2.32 -5.36
N TYR A 318 -8.98 1.25 -5.31
CA TYR A 318 -9.04 0.36 -4.18
C TYR A 318 -9.37 -1.07 -4.62
N CYS A 319 -9.04 -2.05 -3.80
CA CYS A 319 -9.49 -3.42 -4.00
C CYS A 319 -10.95 -3.51 -3.59
N ALA A 320 -11.81 -3.84 -4.54
CA ALA A 320 -13.24 -4.07 -4.36
C ALA A 320 -13.51 -5.56 -4.28
N VAL A 321 -14.14 -6.01 -3.20
CA VAL A 321 -14.40 -7.43 -2.94
C VAL A 321 -15.89 -7.68 -2.74
N SER A 322 -16.40 -8.61 -3.50
CA SER A 322 -17.74 -9.18 -3.36
C SER A 322 -17.68 -10.71 -3.33
N ARG A 323 -18.83 -11.38 -3.23
CA ARG A 323 -18.93 -12.83 -3.32
C ARG A 323 -19.88 -13.22 -4.44
N ASN A 324 -19.52 -14.28 -5.18
CA ASN A 324 -20.42 -14.90 -6.14
C ASN A 324 -21.50 -15.75 -5.44
N ALA A 325 -22.39 -16.36 -6.23
CA ALA A 325 -23.46 -17.24 -5.72
C ALA A 325 -22.94 -18.45 -4.91
N ASP A 326 -21.71 -18.91 -5.18
CA ASP A 326 -21.06 -20.02 -4.47
C ASP A 326 -20.33 -19.56 -3.18
N GLY A 327 -20.41 -18.27 -2.84
CA GLY A 327 -19.73 -17.68 -1.68
C GLY A 327 -18.24 -17.41 -1.88
N ARG A 328 -17.68 -17.62 -3.08
CA ARG A 328 -16.27 -17.35 -3.40
C ARG A 328 -16.07 -15.86 -3.61
N GLU A 329 -14.94 -15.36 -3.15
CA GLU A 329 -14.57 -13.97 -3.36
C GLU A 329 -14.29 -13.66 -4.83
N ILE A 330 -14.81 -12.51 -5.26
CA ILE A 330 -14.47 -11.84 -6.51
C ILE A 330 -13.72 -10.57 -6.11
N ARG A 331 -12.48 -10.43 -6.54
CA ARG A 331 -11.64 -9.28 -6.24
C ARG A 331 -11.20 -8.59 -7.52
N GLY A 332 -11.44 -7.29 -7.60
CA GLY A 332 -11.00 -6.44 -8.69
C GLY A 332 -10.60 -5.07 -8.19
N ILE A 333 -10.15 -4.21 -9.09
CA ILE A 333 -9.75 -2.86 -8.76
C ILE A 333 -10.87 -1.91 -9.19
N ALA A 334 -11.45 -1.21 -8.24
CA ALA A 334 -12.46 -0.18 -8.46
C ALA A 334 -11.86 1.23 -8.31
N LEU A 335 -12.62 2.22 -8.77
CA LEU A 335 -12.27 3.64 -8.73
C LEU A 335 -13.37 4.42 -8.04
N ALA A 336 -12.96 5.30 -7.13
CA ALA A 336 -13.77 6.40 -6.62
C ALA A 336 -13.11 7.74 -6.94
N THR A 337 -13.88 8.82 -7.06
CA THR A 337 -13.39 10.12 -7.50
C THR A 337 -13.99 11.26 -6.68
N SER A 338 -13.30 12.42 -6.67
CA SER A 338 -13.80 13.63 -5.99
C SER A 338 -14.86 14.39 -6.79
N LYS A 339 -15.06 14.05 -8.07
CA LYS A 339 -16.07 14.64 -8.95
C LYS A 339 -16.83 13.55 -9.67
N ASP A 340 -18.10 13.78 -9.92
CA ASP A 340 -18.90 12.94 -10.82
C ASP A 340 -18.37 13.07 -12.26
N MET A 341 -18.07 11.94 -12.93
CA MET A 341 -17.38 11.89 -14.23
C MET A 341 -18.10 11.04 -15.25
#